data_79fe0f2ee1d71f3ac190bb736e92b7bd
#
_entry.id   79fe0f2ee1d71f3ac190bb736e92b7bd
#
_cell.length_a   1.000
_cell.length_b   1.000
_cell.length_c   1.000
_cell.angle_alpha   90.00
_cell.angle_beta   90.00
_cell.angle_gamma   90.00
#
_symmetry.space_group_name_H-M   'P 1'
#
loop_
_entity.id
_entity.type
_entity.pdbx_description
1 polymer ?
#
loop_
_entity_poly.entity_id
_entity_poly.type
_entity_poly.pdbx_seq_one_letter_code
_entity_poly.pdbx_strand_id
1 'polypeptide(L)'
;MFPGAKDLDSFWQNIVDKVDAVTDPPPEAWDSNIFYDPDSDANDRVYCKKGGFLGPLAEFNPLDYGIMPIGLDGGEPDQWLSLKLAYDALADARYLERLKGNDEERRRTAVILGKGTYLNRGNLNMVQHSLVVDQTLQVLQSLHPEYGDDEMRLVRDELKRKLPPFDAAT
;
A
#
# COMPACT_ATOMS: atom_id res chain seq x y z
N MET A 1 1.25 11.76 -10.52
CA MET A 1 2.43 11.74 -9.63
C MET A 1 3.33 10.60 -10.04
N PHE A 2 4.65 10.81 -9.95
CA PHE A 2 5.67 9.85 -10.34
C PHE A 2 6.83 9.95 -9.33
N PRO A 3 7.63 8.91 -9.16
CA PRO A 3 8.84 9.02 -8.34
C PRO A 3 9.68 10.23 -8.74
N GLY A 4 10.02 11.09 -7.79
CA GLY A 4 10.79 12.33 -8.03
C GLY A 4 10.05 13.45 -8.77
N ALA A 5 8.74 13.31 -9.07
CA ALA A 5 7.98 14.35 -9.76
C ALA A 5 6.56 14.49 -9.20
N LYS A 6 6.23 15.69 -8.73
CA LYS A 6 4.91 16.00 -8.14
C LYS A 6 3.80 16.22 -9.18
N ASP A 7 4.16 16.63 -10.38
CA ASP A 7 3.25 17.00 -11.48
C ASP A 7 3.82 16.58 -12.84
N LEU A 8 3.07 16.83 -13.90
CA LEU A 8 3.48 16.48 -15.26
C LEU A 8 4.68 17.30 -15.76
N ASP A 9 4.75 18.56 -15.38
CA ASP A 9 5.86 19.47 -15.81
C ASP A 9 7.18 19.02 -15.18
N SER A 10 7.18 18.73 -13.88
CA SER A 10 8.37 18.17 -13.21
C SER A 10 8.74 16.79 -13.75
N PHE A 11 7.76 15.95 -14.09
CA PHE A 11 8.02 14.66 -14.71
C PHE A 11 8.67 14.82 -16.09
N TRP A 12 8.14 15.73 -16.90
CA TRP A 12 8.73 16.04 -18.20
C TRP A 12 10.14 16.57 -18.08
N GLN A 13 10.37 17.48 -17.11
CA GLN A 13 11.71 18.03 -16.87
C GLN A 13 12.70 16.92 -16.45
N ASN A 14 12.27 15.98 -15.59
CA ASN A 14 13.10 14.84 -15.20
C ASN A 14 13.49 13.98 -16.42
N ILE A 15 12.60 13.82 -17.40
CA ILE A 15 12.92 13.11 -18.66
C ILE A 15 13.97 13.87 -19.46
N VAL A 16 13.78 15.18 -19.63
CA VAL A 16 14.74 16.06 -20.38
C VAL A 16 16.11 16.04 -19.71
N ASP A 17 16.14 16.12 -18.39
CA ASP A 17 17.38 16.15 -17.61
C ASP A 17 17.98 14.75 -17.35
N LYS A 18 17.31 13.69 -17.82
CA LYS A 18 17.71 12.28 -17.63
C LYS A 18 17.88 11.91 -16.16
N VAL A 19 16.98 12.40 -15.29
CA VAL A 19 16.99 12.10 -13.87
C VAL A 19 16.59 10.64 -13.67
N ASP A 20 17.42 9.87 -12.98
CA ASP A 20 17.07 8.55 -12.48
C ASP A 20 16.38 8.70 -11.12
N ALA A 21 15.08 8.44 -11.09
CA ALA A 21 14.26 8.51 -9.88
C ALA A 21 14.12 7.15 -9.14
N VAL A 22 14.91 6.15 -9.56
CA VAL A 22 15.01 4.87 -8.85
C VAL A 22 16.02 4.99 -7.72
N THR A 23 15.53 4.81 -6.49
CA THR A 23 16.32 5.03 -5.27
C THR A 23 16.34 3.79 -4.37
N ASP A 24 17.16 3.82 -3.34
CA ASP A 24 17.07 2.86 -2.23
C ASP A 24 15.74 3.10 -1.46
N PRO A 25 15.16 2.07 -0.82
CA PRO A 25 13.92 2.21 -0.10
C PRO A 25 14.08 3.18 1.07
N PRO A 26 13.11 4.05 1.32
CA PRO A 26 13.08 4.82 2.55
C PRO A 26 12.90 3.88 3.74
N PRO A 27 13.42 4.24 4.93
CA PRO A 27 13.41 3.36 6.12
C PRO A 27 12.02 2.85 6.50
N GLU A 28 10.99 3.65 6.24
CA GLU A 28 9.59 3.34 6.52
C GLU A 28 8.96 2.36 5.52
N ALA A 29 9.57 2.15 4.35
CA ALA A 29 9.00 1.24 3.34
C ALA A 29 9.19 -0.23 3.73
N TRP A 30 10.40 -0.62 4.06
CA TRP A 30 10.76 -1.96 4.54
C TRP A 30 12.21 -1.99 5.01
N ASP A 31 12.54 -2.90 5.94
CA ASP A 31 13.90 -3.03 6.48
C ASP A 31 14.79 -3.83 5.52
N SER A 32 15.62 -3.10 4.78
CA SER A 32 16.57 -3.71 3.84
C SER A 32 17.66 -4.53 4.53
N ASN A 33 17.97 -4.29 5.81
CA ASN A 33 18.98 -5.08 6.54
C ASN A 33 18.50 -6.51 6.81
N ILE A 34 17.17 -6.70 6.88
CA ILE A 34 16.56 -8.02 7.11
C ILE A 34 16.40 -8.79 5.80
N PHE A 35 15.90 -8.10 4.75
CA PHE A 35 15.41 -8.79 3.56
C PHE A 35 16.37 -8.75 2.37
N TYR A 36 17.30 -7.79 2.31
CA TYR A 36 18.22 -7.64 1.18
C TYR A 36 19.45 -8.51 1.35
N ASP A 37 19.68 -9.40 0.39
CA ASP A 37 20.89 -10.18 0.23
C ASP A 37 21.08 -10.47 -1.26
N PRO A 38 22.03 -9.78 -1.91
CA PRO A 38 22.24 -9.88 -3.36
C PRO A 38 22.79 -11.24 -3.81
N ASP A 39 23.38 -11.99 -2.88
CA ASP A 39 24.04 -13.26 -3.17
C ASP A 39 23.21 -14.49 -2.71
N SER A 40 22.01 -14.25 -2.14
CA SER A 40 21.16 -15.32 -1.64
C SER A 40 20.11 -15.77 -2.67
N ASP A 41 20.00 -17.08 -2.86
CA ASP A 41 18.93 -17.74 -3.60
C ASP A 41 17.72 -18.12 -2.72
N ALA A 42 17.72 -17.72 -1.44
CA ALA A 42 16.65 -18.04 -0.49
C ALA A 42 15.36 -17.28 -0.86
N ASN A 43 14.21 -17.95 -0.72
CA ASN A 43 12.90 -17.40 -1.06
C ASN A 43 12.44 -16.24 -0.16
N ASP A 44 13.08 -16.05 0.99
CA ASP A 44 12.80 -14.99 1.97
C ASP A 44 13.77 -13.81 1.86
N ARG A 45 14.55 -13.74 0.79
CA ARG A 45 15.49 -12.65 0.50
C ARG A 45 15.19 -12.01 -0.85
N VAL A 46 15.60 -10.75 -0.97
CA VAL A 46 15.51 -9.99 -2.22
C VAL A 46 16.89 -9.56 -2.67
N TYR A 47 17.20 -9.79 -3.93
CA TYR A 47 18.50 -9.45 -4.54
C TYR A 47 18.60 -7.98 -5.01
N CYS A 48 17.47 -7.27 -5.05
CA CYS A 48 17.43 -5.86 -5.45
C CYS A 48 16.59 -5.07 -4.42
N LYS A 49 17.16 -3.98 -3.94
CA LYS A 49 16.47 -3.08 -3.02
C LYS A 49 16.06 -1.75 -3.64
N LYS A 50 16.34 -1.56 -4.93
CA LYS A 50 15.99 -0.31 -5.60
C LYS A 50 14.57 -0.31 -6.12
N GLY A 51 13.92 0.85 -6.06
CA GLY A 51 12.55 1.03 -6.52
C GLY A 51 12.18 2.49 -6.76
N GLY A 52 11.04 2.70 -7.42
CA GLY A 52 10.45 4.01 -7.60
C GLY A 52 9.49 4.33 -6.44
N PHE A 53 9.97 5.05 -5.44
CA PHE A 53 9.18 5.41 -4.25
C PHE A 53 8.55 6.77 -4.43
N LEU A 54 7.26 6.89 -4.11
CA LEU A 54 6.54 8.16 -4.16
C LEU A 54 6.82 9.03 -2.93
N GLY A 55 7.04 8.41 -1.78
CA GLY A 55 7.27 9.12 -0.53
C GLY A 55 6.21 10.19 -0.24
N PRO A 56 6.60 11.41 0.12
CA PRO A 56 5.68 12.51 0.43
C PRO A 56 4.76 12.92 -0.73
N LEU A 57 5.02 12.47 -1.96
CA LEU A 57 4.16 12.76 -3.11
C LEU A 57 2.86 11.94 -3.10
N ALA A 58 2.81 10.86 -2.31
CA ALA A 58 1.62 10.01 -2.15
C ALA A 58 0.63 10.61 -1.11
N GLU A 59 0.46 11.93 -1.12
CA GLU A 59 -0.46 12.63 -0.22
C GLU A 59 -1.88 12.67 -0.80
N PHE A 60 -2.86 12.45 0.09
CA PHE A 60 -4.28 12.55 -0.22
C PHE A 60 -4.99 13.30 0.91
N ASN A 61 -5.57 14.46 0.56
CA ASN A 61 -6.45 15.17 1.48
C ASN A 61 -7.92 14.79 1.20
N PRO A 62 -8.58 14.03 2.06
CA PRO A 62 -9.93 13.55 1.80
C PRO A 62 -10.96 14.68 1.67
N LEU A 63 -10.76 15.80 2.36
CA LEU A 63 -11.69 16.91 2.34
C LEU A 63 -11.80 17.57 0.96
N ASP A 64 -10.74 17.55 0.16
CA ASP A 64 -10.74 18.08 -1.21
C ASP A 64 -11.70 17.30 -2.14
N TYR A 65 -12.04 16.07 -1.75
CA TYR A 65 -12.92 15.15 -2.49
C TYR A 65 -14.27 14.93 -1.78
N GLY A 66 -14.57 15.71 -0.73
CA GLY A 66 -15.81 15.59 0.04
C GLY A 66 -15.88 14.31 0.88
N ILE A 67 -14.74 13.72 1.20
CA ILE A 67 -14.64 12.52 2.03
C ILE A 67 -14.31 12.96 3.47
N MET A 68 -15.07 12.46 4.43
CA MET A 68 -14.76 12.67 5.85
C MET A 68 -13.51 11.85 6.22
N PRO A 69 -12.56 12.39 7.02
CA PRO A 69 -11.33 11.67 7.39
C PRO A 69 -11.55 10.28 7.96
N ILE A 70 -12.61 10.09 8.75
CA ILE A 70 -13.00 8.78 9.28
C ILE A 70 -13.36 7.77 8.17
N GLY A 71 -13.74 8.23 7.00
CA GLY A 71 -14.03 7.37 5.84
C GLY A 71 -12.77 6.76 5.20
N LEU A 72 -11.58 7.20 5.61
CA LEU A 72 -10.32 6.61 5.16
C LEU A 72 -9.97 5.32 5.90
N ASP A 73 -10.55 5.13 7.09
CA ASP A 73 -10.29 3.95 7.90
C ASP A 73 -10.67 2.67 7.15
N GLY A 74 -9.73 1.74 7.08
CA GLY A 74 -9.93 0.47 6.36
C GLY A 74 -9.86 0.55 4.82
N GLY A 75 -9.70 1.75 4.25
CA GLY A 75 -9.49 1.92 2.80
C GLY A 75 -8.05 1.63 2.38
N GLU A 76 -7.90 1.22 1.13
CA GLU A 76 -6.58 0.97 0.54
C GLU A 76 -6.01 2.28 -0.04
N PRO A 77 -4.70 2.55 0.12
CA PRO A 77 -4.07 3.78 -0.42
C PRO A 77 -4.29 3.95 -1.93
N ASP A 78 -4.29 2.86 -2.69
CA ASP A 78 -4.51 2.88 -4.13
C ASP A 78 -5.94 3.33 -4.52
N GLN A 79 -6.95 3.12 -3.68
CA GLN A 79 -8.30 3.65 -3.91
C GLN A 79 -8.29 5.18 -3.86
N TRP A 80 -7.64 5.76 -2.86
CA TRP A 80 -7.60 7.20 -2.66
C TRP A 80 -6.72 7.89 -3.70
N LEU A 81 -5.57 7.30 -4.00
CA LEU A 81 -4.69 7.81 -5.07
C LEU A 81 -5.36 7.70 -6.44
N SER A 82 -6.11 6.64 -6.71
CA SER A 82 -6.86 6.48 -7.95
C SER A 82 -7.96 7.55 -8.10
N LEU A 83 -8.67 7.86 -7.00
CA LEU A 83 -9.66 8.94 -7.00
C LEU A 83 -9.01 10.29 -7.33
N LYS A 84 -7.89 10.60 -6.67
CA LYS A 84 -7.11 11.81 -6.95
C LYS A 84 -6.69 11.88 -8.42
N LEU A 85 -6.10 10.82 -8.95
CA LEU A 85 -5.64 10.78 -10.34
C LEU A 85 -6.77 10.91 -11.35
N ALA A 86 -7.92 10.28 -11.09
CA ALA A 86 -9.09 10.43 -11.94
C ALA A 86 -9.63 11.87 -11.92
N TYR A 87 -9.68 12.49 -10.75
CA TYR A 87 -10.08 13.88 -10.61
C TYR A 87 -9.12 14.81 -11.35
N ASP A 88 -7.80 14.65 -11.14
CA ASP A 88 -6.78 15.48 -11.79
C ASP A 88 -6.84 15.34 -13.32
N ALA A 89 -7.04 14.13 -13.85
CA ALA A 89 -7.18 13.87 -15.28
C ALA A 89 -8.43 14.55 -15.88
N LEU A 90 -9.57 14.50 -15.18
CA LEU A 90 -10.79 15.16 -15.61
C LEU A 90 -10.65 16.69 -15.52
N ALA A 91 -9.92 17.20 -14.53
CA ALA A 91 -9.64 18.62 -14.40
C ALA A 91 -8.75 19.13 -15.55
N ASP A 92 -7.67 18.40 -15.86
CA ASP A 92 -6.74 18.71 -16.95
C ASP A 92 -7.48 18.71 -18.31
N ALA A 93 -8.35 17.73 -18.52
CA ALA A 93 -9.21 17.66 -19.70
C ALA A 93 -10.32 18.74 -19.74
N ARG A 94 -10.42 19.61 -18.73
CA ARG A 94 -11.52 20.57 -18.54
C ARG A 94 -12.91 19.94 -18.59
N TYR A 95 -13.00 18.68 -18.17
CA TYR A 95 -14.22 17.88 -18.25
C TYR A 95 -15.09 17.98 -17.00
N LEU A 96 -14.54 18.43 -15.87
CA LEU A 96 -15.26 18.57 -14.60
C LEU A 96 -16.49 19.49 -14.73
N GLU A 97 -16.37 20.61 -15.45
CA GLU A 97 -17.49 21.53 -15.67
C GLU A 97 -18.61 20.92 -16.51
N ARG A 98 -18.26 20.04 -17.45
CA ARG A 98 -19.25 19.30 -18.26
C ARG A 98 -20.03 18.27 -17.46
N LEU A 99 -19.40 17.69 -16.45
CA LEU A 99 -20.02 16.70 -15.57
C LEU A 99 -20.86 17.34 -14.47
N LYS A 100 -20.61 18.61 -14.15
CA LYS A 100 -21.30 19.32 -13.09
C LYS A 100 -22.78 19.52 -13.42
N GLY A 101 -23.65 18.91 -12.61
CA GLY A 101 -25.11 19.00 -12.83
C GLY A 101 -25.63 18.29 -14.08
N ASN A 102 -24.79 17.52 -14.79
CA ASN A 102 -25.17 16.78 -16.00
C ASN A 102 -25.14 15.27 -15.74
N ASP A 103 -26.29 14.74 -15.30
CA ASP A 103 -26.40 13.32 -14.95
C ASP A 103 -26.31 12.39 -16.17
N GLU A 104 -26.71 12.85 -17.35
CA GLU A 104 -26.58 12.07 -18.57
C GLU A 104 -25.10 11.88 -18.95
N GLU A 105 -24.34 12.96 -18.94
CA GLU A 105 -22.90 12.90 -19.22
C GLU A 105 -22.16 12.02 -18.21
N ARG A 106 -22.51 12.12 -16.92
CA ARG A 106 -21.95 11.25 -15.88
C ARG A 106 -22.21 9.77 -16.14
N ARG A 107 -23.43 9.41 -16.56
CA ARG A 107 -23.78 8.01 -16.87
C ARG A 107 -23.04 7.46 -18.08
N ARG A 108 -22.57 8.32 -18.97
CA ARG A 108 -21.81 7.97 -20.18
C ARG A 108 -20.30 8.01 -19.97
N THR A 109 -19.84 8.47 -18.81
CA THR A 109 -18.44 8.57 -18.47
C THR A 109 -18.05 7.42 -17.54
N ALA A 110 -17.01 6.67 -17.91
CA ALA A 110 -16.45 5.61 -17.11
C ALA A 110 -14.98 5.90 -16.75
N VAL A 111 -14.57 5.46 -15.57
CA VAL A 111 -13.17 5.43 -15.17
C VAL A 111 -12.69 4.00 -15.21
N ILE A 112 -11.65 3.73 -15.99
CA ILE A 112 -11.05 2.40 -16.12
C ILE A 112 -9.64 2.46 -15.55
N LEU A 113 -9.36 1.64 -14.54
CA LEU A 113 -8.07 1.57 -13.85
C LEU A 113 -7.41 0.23 -14.11
N GLY A 114 -6.14 0.27 -14.55
CA GLY A 114 -5.29 -0.90 -14.55
C GLY A 114 -4.65 -1.07 -13.16
N LYS A 115 -4.85 -2.23 -12.55
CA LYS A 115 -4.24 -2.57 -11.26
C LYS A 115 -3.57 -3.93 -11.36
N GLY A 116 -2.31 -4.01 -10.89
CA GLY A 116 -1.63 -5.29 -10.70
C GLY A 116 -2.21 -6.04 -9.48
N THR A 117 -1.90 -7.34 -9.42
CA THR A 117 -2.26 -8.14 -8.24
C THR A 117 -1.23 -7.92 -7.15
N TYR A 118 -1.59 -7.17 -6.12
CA TYR A 118 -0.75 -6.95 -4.95
C TYR A 118 -1.45 -7.45 -3.69
N LEU A 119 -0.66 -7.83 -2.70
CA LEU A 119 -1.17 -8.01 -1.35
C LEU A 119 -1.63 -6.65 -0.83
N ASN A 120 -2.93 -6.49 -0.64
CA ASN A 120 -3.49 -5.32 0.00
C ASN A 120 -3.43 -5.44 1.53
N ARG A 121 -3.74 -4.35 2.25
CA ARG A 121 -3.74 -4.32 3.72
C ARG A 121 -4.62 -5.42 4.33
N GLY A 122 -5.81 -5.60 3.78
CA GLY A 122 -6.74 -6.64 4.27
C GLY A 122 -6.15 -8.03 4.14
N ASN A 123 -5.54 -8.33 3.00
CA ASN A 123 -4.87 -9.61 2.77
C ASN A 123 -3.63 -9.78 3.66
N LEU A 124 -2.81 -8.72 3.82
CA LEU A 124 -1.65 -8.75 4.71
C LEU A 124 -2.06 -8.97 6.17
N ASN A 125 -3.08 -8.28 6.64
CA ASN A 125 -3.62 -8.48 7.98
C ASN A 125 -4.17 -9.89 8.17
N MET A 126 -4.89 -10.43 7.18
CA MET A 126 -5.39 -11.80 7.22
C MET A 126 -4.24 -12.81 7.27
N VAL A 127 -3.22 -12.65 6.43
CA VAL A 127 -2.04 -13.53 6.44
C VAL A 127 -1.32 -13.43 7.78
N GLN A 128 -1.07 -12.23 8.29
CA GLN A 128 -0.32 -12.00 9.52
C GLN A 128 -1.08 -12.48 10.77
N HIS A 129 -2.36 -12.10 10.92
CA HIS A 129 -3.13 -12.37 12.12
C HIS A 129 -3.87 -13.72 12.12
N SER A 130 -3.89 -14.40 11.00
CA SER A 130 -4.52 -15.71 10.88
C SER A 130 -3.47 -16.77 10.53
N LEU A 131 -3.02 -16.79 9.28
CA LEU A 131 -2.15 -17.86 8.79
C LEU A 131 -0.82 -17.96 9.57
N VAL A 132 -0.11 -16.84 9.75
CA VAL A 132 1.19 -16.84 10.47
C VAL A 132 1.00 -17.25 11.94
N VAL A 133 -0.02 -16.72 12.61
CA VAL A 133 -0.33 -17.08 13.99
C VAL A 133 -0.68 -18.56 14.11
N ASP A 134 -1.56 -19.07 13.24
CA ASP A 134 -1.97 -20.48 13.30
C ASP A 134 -0.82 -21.43 12.98
N GLN A 135 0.00 -21.14 11.99
CA GLN A 135 1.19 -21.94 11.69
C GLN A 135 2.22 -21.91 12.84
N THR A 136 2.44 -20.75 13.44
CA THR A 136 3.33 -20.64 14.61
C THR A 136 2.83 -21.49 15.77
N LEU A 137 1.53 -21.46 16.05
CA LEU A 137 0.93 -22.26 17.09
C LEU A 137 1.03 -23.77 16.81
N GLN A 138 0.83 -24.21 15.56
CA GLN A 138 0.99 -25.62 15.18
C GLN A 138 2.44 -26.09 15.39
N VAL A 139 3.42 -25.30 14.99
CA VAL A 139 4.82 -25.62 15.22
C VAL A 139 5.12 -25.65 16.71
N LEU A 140 4.66 -24.67 17.47
CA LEU A 140 4.86 -24.62 18.92
C LEU A 140 4.23 -25.85 19.61
N GLN A 141 3.01 -26.22 19.26
CA GLN A 141 2.35 -27.40 19.80
C GLN A 141 3.09 -28.70 19.47
N SER A 142 3.72 -28.79 18.28
CA SER A 142 4.51 -29.96 17.91
C SER A 142 5.83 -30.06 18.68
N LEU A 143 6.43 -28.92 19.02
CA LEU A 143 7.67 -28.83 19.79
C LEU A 143 7.45 -28.99 21.31
N HIS A 144 6.27 -28.57 21.78
CA HIS A 144 5.86 -28.54 23.18
C HIS A 144 4.48 -29.20 23.36
N PRO A 145 4.41 -30.53 23.19
CA PRO A 145 3.14 -31.26 23.32
C PRO A 145 2.57 -31.21 24.75
N GLU A 146 3.37 -30.80 25.73
CA GLU A 146 2.95 -30.59 27.12
C GLU A 146 2.08 -29.33 27.31
N TYR A 147 2.06 -28.39 26.35
CA TYR A 147 1.20 -27.20 26.44
C TYR A 147 -0.26 -27.59 26.21
N GLY A 148 -1.10 -27.26 27.19
CA GLY A 148 -2.54 -27.45 27.11
C GLY A 148 -3.23 -26.33 26.33
N ASP A 149 -4.55 -26.46 26.16
CA ASP A 149 -5.36 -25.51 25.41
C ASP A 149 -5.31 -24.08 26.00
N ASP A 150 -5.17 -23.94 27.32
CA ASP A 150 -5.14 -22.65 27.98
C ASP A 150 -3.80 -21.94 27.73
N GLU A 151 -2.68 -22.63 27.78
CA GLU A 151 -1.37 -22.07 27.43
C GLU A 151 -1.33 -21.67 25.95
N MET A 152 -1.84 -22.52 25.07
CA MET A 152 -1.89 -22.21 23.64
C MET A 152 -2.78 -21.01 23.33
N ARG A 153 -3.87 -20.83 24.08
CA ARG A 153 -4.73 -19.64 23.96
C ARG A 153 -3.99 -18.37 24.39
N LEU A 154 -3.28 -18.40 25.53
CA LEU A 154 -2.47 -17.28 26.00
C LEU A 154 -1.40 -16.88 24.97
N VAL A 155 -0.70 -17.87 24.40
CA VAL A 155 0.30 -17.62 23.34
C VAL A 155 -0.36 -16.99 22.10
N ARG A 156 -1.52 -17.47 21.68
CA ARG A 156 -2.29 -16.90 20.56
C ARG A 156 -2.62 -15.43 20.79
N ASP A 157 -3.14 -15.11 21.95
CA ASP A 157 -3.57 -13.75 22.29
C ASP A 157 -2.36 -12.81 22.37
N GLU A 158 -1.24 -13.29 22.92
CA GLU A 158 0.01 -12.53 22.99
C GLU A 158 0.63 -12.30 21.59
N LEU A 159 0.63 -13.31 20.72
CA LEU A 159 1.08 -13.15 19.33
C LEU A 159 0.24 -12.10 18.60
N LYS A 160 -1.09 -12.18 18.68
CA LYS A 160 -1.99 -11.20 18.08
C LYS A 160 -1.78 -9.79 18.62
N ARG A 161 -1.49 -9.67 19.89
CA ARG A 161 -1.22 -8.36 20.52
C ARG A 161 0.12 -7.75 20.06
N LYS A 162 1.13 -8.59 19.83
CA LYS A 162 2.48 -8.16 19.40
C LYS A 162 2.59 -7.94 17.90
N LEU A 163 1.70 -8.51 17.11
CA LEU A 163 1.61 -8.27 15.68
C LEU A 163 0.68 -7.07 15.46
N PRO A 164 1.21 -5.84 15.32
CA PRO A 164 0.35 -4.68 15.10
C PRO A 164 -0.42 -4.85 13.80
N PRO A 165 -1.64 -4.29 13.72
CA PRO A 165 -2.33 -4.21 12.44
C PRO A 165 -1.45 -3.45 11.45
N PHE A 166 -1.47 -3.86 10.19
CA PHE A 166 -0.78 -3.14 9.13
C PHE A 166 -1.45 -1.78 9.00
N ASP A 167 -0.89 -0.76 9.64
CA ASP A 167 -1.46 0.58 9.62
C ASP A 167 -0.95 1.36 8.40
N ALA A 168 -1.84 2.08 7.71
CA ALA A 168 -1.49 2.90 6.55
C ALA A 168 -0.91 4.27 6.95
N ALA A 169 -0.73 4.50 8.22
CA ALA A 169 -0.27 5.79 8.74
C ALA A 169 1.28 5.92 8.81
N THR A 170 2.00 5.02 8.16
CA THR A 170 3.47 5.16 7.98
C THR A 170 3.83 5.24 6.51
#